data_5afd85e84216c4681fcef82c996ae328
#
_entry.id   5afd85e84216c4681fcef82c996ae328
#
_cell.length_a   1.000
_cell.length_b   1.000
_cell.length_c   1.000
_cell.angle_alpha   90.00
_cell.angle_beta   90.00
_cell.angle_gamma   90.00
#
_symmetry.space_group_name_H-M   'P 1'
#
loop_
_entity.id
_entity.type
_entity.pdbx_description
1 polymer ?
#
loop_
_entity_poly.entity_id
_entity_poly.type
_entity_poly.pdbx_seq_one_letter_code
_entity_poly.pdbx_strand_id
1 'polypeptide(L)'
;MTTSGVPAKSASGPGAPAGGRLTLLPAVDVAGGQAVRLVQGAAGTETDYGAPLQAALAWQAAGARWLHLVDLDAAFGRGSNAELLASVVGLLDIAVELSGGIRDDASLAAALATGCARVNVGTAALENPDWVRSAIAEHGDKIAVGLDVRGTRLAARGWTREGGQLDEALDRLDADGCARYVVTDITKDGTLAGPNLGLLRHVCARTTRPVIASGGVSSLADLKALAGLVPDGVEGAIVGKALYAGAFTLEEALRAVAV
;
A
#
# COMPACT_ATOMS: atom_id res chain seq x y z
N MET A 1 -6.76 4.24 -44.80
CA MET A 1 -7.19 3.93 -43.40
C MET A 1 -5.95 3.91 -42.55
N THR A 2 -5.63 5.04 -41.96
CA THR A 2 -4.43 5.22 -41.12
C THR A 2 -4.79 4.94 -39.68
N THR A 3 -4.28 3.84 -39.14
CA THR A 3 -4.40 3.50 -37.73
C THR A 3 -3.49 4.44 -36.93
N SER A 4 -4.08 5.38 -36.23
CA SER A 4 -3.39 6.24 -35.27
C SER A 4 -2.99 5.41 -34.06
N GLY A 5 -1.72 5.04 -33.98
CA GLY A 5 -1.13 4.41 -32.81
C GLY A 5 -1.03 5.42 -31.66
N VAL A 6 -1.71 5.16 -30.57
CA VAL A 6 -1.49 5.87 -29.30
C VAL A 6 -0.07 5.55 -28.84
N PRO A 7 0.80 6.55 -28.54
CA PRO A 7 2.13 6.27 -28.06
C PRO A 7 2.04 5.62 -26.67
N ALA A 8 2.68 4.47 -26.48
CA ALA A 8 2.86 3.85 -25.19
C ALA A 8 3.60 4.84 -24.26
N LYS A 9 2.96 5.20 -23.13
CA LYS A 9 3.61 5.97 -22.06
C LYS A 9 4.84 5.17 -21.60
N SER A 10 6.02 5.76 -21.73
CA SER A 10 7.23 5.19 -21.13
C SER A 10 7.06 5.24 -19.61
N ALA A 11 6.84 4.09 -19.02
CA ALA A 11 6.75 3.93 -17.57
C ALA A 11 8.17 4.00 -16.96
N SER A 12 8.74 5.19 -16.91
CA SER A 12 9.74 5.52 -15.90
C SER A 12 8.96 5.81 -14.61
N GLY A 13 8.67 4.76 -13.84
CA GLY A 13 8.13 4.92 -12.50
C GLY A 13 9.04 5.86 -11.70
N PRO A 14 8.50 6.73 -10.83
CA PRO A 14 9.33 7.52 -9.95
C PRO A 14 10.14 6.51 -9.11
N GLY A 15 11.45 6.46 -9.36
CA GLY A 15 12.41 5.72 -8.55
C GLY A 15 12.25 6.08 -7.08
N ALA A 16 12.90 5.32 -6.19
CA ALA A 16 12.97 5.64 -4.77
C ALA A 16 13.16 7.15 -4.58
N PRO A 17 12.50 7.80 -3.60
CA PRO A 17 12.52 9.24 -3.45
C PRO A 17 13.97 9.72 -3.38
N ALA A 18 14.43 10.35 -4.43
CA ALA A 18 15.72 11.03 -4.45
C ALA A 18 15.62 12.20 -3.47
N GLY A 19 16.13 11.99 -2.26
CA GLY A 19 16.27 13.02 -1.24
C GLY A 19 15.26 12.95 -0.11
N GLY A 20 15.45 12.07 0.85
CA GLY A 20 15.16 12.29 2.28
C GLY A 20 13.75 12.70 2.74
N ARG A 21 12.71 12.59 1.91
CA ARG A 21 11.35 13.02 2.27
C ARG A 21 10.38 11.86 2.35
N LEU A 22 9.51 11.89 3.35
CA LEU A 22 8.43 10.91 3.49
C LEU A 22 7.43 11.03 2.34
N THR A 23 7.21 9.95 1.61
CA THR A 23 6.18 9.86 0.56
C THR A 23 4.82 9.56 1.18
N LEU A 24 3.78 10.31 0.84
CA LEU A 24 2.43 10.02 1.27
C LEU A 24 1.66 9.27 0.17
N LEU A 25 1.00 8.17 0.57
CA LEU A 25 0.12 7.37 -0.26
C LEU A 25 -1.29 7.45 0.32
N PRO A 26 -2.15 8.39 -0.14
CA PRO A 26 -3.57 8.33 0.18
C PRO A 26 -4.11 6.96 -0.21
N ALA A 27 -4.96 6.36 0.62
CA ALA A 27 -5.50 5.06 0.35
C ALA A 27 -6.94 5.13 -0.18
N VAL A 28 -7.25 4.31 -1.18
CA VAL A 28 -8.60 4.06 -1.68
C VAL A 28 -8.85 2.56 -1.62
N ASP A 29 -9.70 2.14 -0.68
CA ASP A 29 -10.14 0.75 -0.57
C ASP A 29 -11.45 0.59 -1.31
N VAL A 30 -11.60 -0.49 -2.07
CA VAL A 30 -12.77 -0.75 -2.91
C VAL A 30 -13.45 -2.04 -2.47
N ALA A 31 -14.74 -1.95 -2.15
CA ALA A 31 -15.61 -3.08 -1.88
C ALA A 31 -16.98 -2.85 -2.55
N GLY A 32 -17.51 -3.87 -3.23
CA GLY A 32 -18.78 -3.77 -3.95
C GLY A 32 -18.82 -2.64 -4.98
N GLY A 33 -17.67 -2.29 -5.57
CA GLY A 33 -17.55 -1.19 -6.55
C GLY A 33 -17.54 0.22 -5.95
N GLN A 34 -17.53 0.37 -4.63
CA GLN A 34 -17.50 1.66 -3.92
C GLN A 34 -16.18 1.86 -3.18
N ALA A 35 -15.77 3.12 -3.04
CA ALA A 35 -14.67 3.47 -2.15
C ALA A 35 -15.18 3.38 -0.70
N VAL A 36 -14.47 2.62 0.14
CA VAL A 36 -14.90 2.37 1.52
C VAL A 36 -13.74 2.54 2.52
N ARG A 37 -14.08 2.58 3.80
CA ARG A 37 -13.12 2.47 4.90
C ARG A 37 -13.61 1.47 5.92
N LEU A 38 -12.69 0.59 6.33
CA LEU A 38 -12.91 -0.37 7.40
C LEU A 38 -12.43 0.16 8.75
N VAL A 39 -12.94 -0.41 9.83
CA VAL A 39 -12.37 -0.27 11.17
C VAL A 39 -11.61 -1.54 11.49
N GLN A 40 -10.30 -1.44 11.72
CA GLN A 40 -9.40 -2.57 11.99
C GLN A 40 -9.55 -3.72 10.96
N GLY A 41 -9.75 -3.38 9.69
CA GLY A 41 -9.91 -4.36 8.60
C GLY A 41 -11.15 -5.26 8.74
N ALA A 42 -12.07 -4.98 9.67
CA ALA A 42 -13.23 -5.84 9.91
C ALA A 42 -14.27 -5.68 8.80
N ALA A 43 -14.55 -6.76 8.09
CA ALA A 43 -15.64 -6.80 7.12
C ALA A 43 -16.99 -6.54 7.81
N GLY A 44 -17.86 -5.75 7.18
CA GLY A 44 -19.13 -5.30 7.75
C GLY A 44 -19.07 -3.99 8.52
N THR A 45 -17.88 -3.33 8.57
CA THR A 45 -17.69 -2.01 9.18
C THR A 45 -17.47 -0.92 8.12
N GLU A 46 -17.79 -1.20 6.87
CA GLU A 46 -17.55 -0.33 5.74
C GLU A 46 -18.32 0.99 5.87
N THR A 47 -17.62 2.09 5.77
CA THR A 47 -18.21 3.42 5.53
C THR A 47 -18.01 3.75 4.05
N ASP A 48 -19.09 4.04 3.33
CA ASP A 48 -19.08 4.38 1.91
C ASP A 48 -18.64 5.84 1.69
N TYR A 49 -17.74 6.04 0.73
CA TYR A 49 -17.22 7.34 0.31
C TYR A 49 -17.42 7.59 -1.20
N GLY A 50 -18.31 6.85 -1.85
CA GLY A 50 -18.70 7.03 -3.23
C GLY A 50 -17.79 6.34 -4.25
N ALA A 51 -17.71 6.88 -5.46
CA ALA A 51 -17.01 6.24 -6.56
C ALA A 51 -15.47 6.26 -6.36
N PRO A 52 -14.77 5.12 -6.49
CA PRO A 52 -13.32 5.03 -6.31
C PRO A 52 -12.52 5.98 -7.20
N LEU A 53 -12.94 6.16 -8.46
CA LEU A 53 -12.30 7.09 -9.39
C LEU A 53 -12.38 8.54 -8.89
N GLN A 54 -13.53 8.96 -8.36
CA GLN A 54 -13.68 10.32 -7.85
C GLN A 54 -12.78 10.58 -6.64
N ALA A 55 -12.68 9.61 -5.73
CA ALA A 55 -11.76 9.69 -4.60
C ALA A 55 -10.30 9.77 -5.07
N ALA A 56 -9.90 8.91 -6.00
CA ALA A 56 -8.54 8.88 -6.53
C ALA A 56 -8.17 10.18 -7.26
N LEU A 57 -9.06 10.73 -8.09
CA LEU A 57 -8.86 12.01 -8.78
C LEU A 57 -8.80 13.18 -7.79
N ALA A 58 -9.59 13.16 -6.72
CA ALA A 58 -9.52 14.18 -5.68
C ALA A 58 -8.15 14.18 -4.98
N TRP A 59 -7.60 13.02 -4.66
CA TRP A 59 -6.25 12.91 -4.10
C TRP A 59 -5.17 13.36 -5.08
N GLN A 60 -5.28 13.00 -6.36
CA GLN A 60 -4.37 13.51 -7.39
C GLN A 60 -4.43 15.04 -7.48
N ALA A 61 -5.63 15.63 -7.52
CA ALA A 61 -5.82 17.09 -7.57
C ALA A 61 -5.26 17.79 -6.33
N ALA A 62 -5.33 17.16 -5.15
CA ALA A 62 -4.76 17.65 -3.90
C ALA A 62 -3.22 17.48 -3.82
N GLY A 63 -2.57 16.97 -4.89
CA GLY A 63 -1.11 16.92 -5.01
C GLY A 63 -0.48 15.57 -4.63
N ALA A 64 -1.26 14.49 -4.49
CA ALA A 64 -0.70 13.15 -4.34
C ALA A 64 0.20 12.81 -5.53
N ARG A 65 1.32 12.14 -5.26
CA ARG A 65 2.20 11.54 -6.28
C ARG A 65 2.08 10.03 -6.33
N TRP A 66 1.56 9.46 -5.28
CA TRP A 66 1.28 8.04 -5.11
C TRP A 66 -0.13 7.85 -4.57
N LEU A 67 -0.74 6.73 -4.95
CA LEU A 67 -2.00 6.26 -4.40
C LEU A 67 -1.83 4.80 -3.97
N HIS A 68 -2.37 4.41 -2.82
CA HIS A 68 -2.53 3.02 -2.42
C HIS A 68 -3.97 2.60 -2.72
N LEU A 69 -4.16 1.68 -3.70
CA LEU A 69 -5.46 1.23 -4.20
C LEU A 69 -5.67 -0.25 -3.85
N VAL A 70 -6.75 -0.58 -3.18
CA VAL A 70 -6.98 -1.93 -2.63
C VAL A 70 -8.28 -2.52 -3.13
N ASP A 71 -8.23 -3.75 -3.69
CA ASP A 71 -9.41 -4.61 -3.93
C ASP A 71 -9.72 -5.42 -2.67
N LEU A 72 -10.65 -4.94 -1.86
CA LEU A 72 -11.06 -5.64 -0.63
C LEU A 72 -11.86 -6.90 -0.92
N ASP A 73 -12.67 -6.93 -2.00
CA ASP A 73 -13.43 -8.12 -2.34
C ASP A 73 -12.50 -9.27 -2.76
N ALA A 74 -11.47 -8.96 -3.54
CA ALA A 74 -10.43 -9.93 -3.90
C ALA A 74 -9.58 -10.34 -2.68
N ALA A 75 -9.24 -9.40 -1.79
CA ALA A 75 -8.50 -9.69 -0.56
C ALA A 75 -9.26 -10.66 0.36
N PHE A 76 -10.57 -10.47 0.50
CA PHE A 76 -11.43 -11.33 1.32
C PHE A 76 -11.98 -12.55 0.58
N GLY A 77 -11.71 -12.72 -0.72
CA GLY A 77 -12.24 -13.83 -1.54
C GLY A 77 -13.74 -13.76 -1.76
N ARG A 78 -14.32 -12.57 -1.80
CA ARG A 78 -15.76 -12.32 -1.99
C ARG A 78 -16.12 -11.89 -3.41
N GLY A 79 -15.16 -11.76 -4.29
CA GLY A 79 -15.32 -11.27 -5.66
C GLY A 79 -14.07 -10.56 -6.15
N SER A 80 -14.23 -9.66 -7.13
CA SER A 80 -13.13 -8.84 -7.64
C SER A 80 -13.68 -7.53 -8.24
N ASN A 81 -12.91 -6.44 -8.05
CA ASN A 81 -13.13 -5.15 -8.69
C ASN A 81 -12.07 -4.88 -9.78
N ALA A 82 -11.39 -5.91 -10.31
CA ALA A 82 -10.21 -5.77 -11.16
C ALA A 82 -10.43 -4.84 -12.36
N GLU A 83 -11.55 -4.94 -13.08
CA GLU A 83 -11.86 -4.06 -14.22
C GLU A 83 -12.03 -2.60 -13.81
N LEU A 84 -12.70 -2.36 -12.67
CA LEU A 84 -12.86 -1.02 -12.11
C LEU A 84 -11.50 -0.45 -11.70
N LEU A 85 -10.66 -1.23 -11.01
CA LEU A 85 -9.34 -0.80 -10.58
C LEU A 85 -8.43 -0.53 -11.78
N ALA A 86 -8.47 -1.36 -12.81
CA ALA A 86 -7.75 -1.12 -14.06
C ALA A 86 -8.17 0.21 -14.71
N SER A 87 -9.47 0.50 -14.72
CA SER A 87 -10.00 1.78 -15.21
C SER A 87 -9.50 2.96 -14.37
N VAL A 88 -9.51 2.84 -13.03
CA VAL A 88 -9.00 3.88 -12.13
C VAL A 88 -7.51 4.14 -12.39
N VAL A 89 -6.68 3.09 -12.44
CA VAL A 89 -5.24 3.20 -12.71
C VAL A 89 -4.97 3.87 -14.06
N GLY A 90 -5.72 3.48 -15.10
CA GLY A 90 -5.57 4.01 -16.46
C GLY A 90 -5.89 5.50 -16.61
N LEU A 91 -6.69 6.06 -15.70
CA LEU A 91 -7.13 7.47 -15.74
C LEU A 91 -6.31 8.38 -14.80
N LEU A 92 -5.41 7.84 -13.99
CA LEU A 92 -4.54 8.60 -13.11
C LEU A 92 -3.20 8.93 -13.77
N ASP A 93 -2.67 10.11 -13.47
CA ASP A 93 -1.33 10.55 -13.88
C ASP A 93 -0.28 10.37 -12.77
N ILE A 94 -0.66 9.76 -11.65
CA ILE A 94 0.20 9.48 -10.49
C ILE A 94 0.52 7.99 -10.41
N ALA A 95 1.57 7.66 -9.64
CA ALA A 95 1.92 6.27 -9.40
C ALA A 95 0.88 5.57 -8.51
N VAL A 96 0.55 4.33 -8.84
CA VAL A 96 -0.39 3.53 -8.06
C VAL A 96 0.32 2.29 -7.51
N GLU A 97 0.20 2.07 -6.21
CA GLU A 97 0.48 0.80 -5.56
C GLU A 97 -0.84 0.03 -5.44
N LEU A 98 -0.94 -1.10 -6.16
CA LEU A 98 -2.16 -1.92 -6.20
C LEU A 98 -2.05 -3.07 -5.21
N SER A 99 -3.08 -3.29 -4.41
CA SER A 99 -3.15 -4.33 -3.40
C SER A 99 -4.49 -5.06 -3.44
N GLY A 100 -4.54 -6.25 -2.82
CA GLY A 100 -5.75 -7.05 -2.67
C GLY A 100 -5.83 -8.20 -3.67
N GLY A 101 -5.95 -9.43 -3.16
CA GLY A 101 -6.20 -10.63 -3.96
C GLY A 101 -5.04 -11.17 -4.80
N ILE A 102 -3.83 -10.62 -4.68
CA ILE A 102 -2.65 -11.05 -5.45
C ILE A 102 -2.04 -12.28 -4.79
N ARG A 103 -2.15 -13.46 -5.46
CA ARG A 103 -1.76 -14.74 -4.83
C ARG A 103 -1.20 -15.81 -5.79
N ASP A 104 -1.19 -15.53 -7.08
CA ASP A 104 -0.71 -16.39 -8.16
C ASP A 104 -0.29 -15.58 -9.39
N ASP A 105 0.30 -16.25 -10.40
CA ASP A 105 0.76 -15.62 -11.64
C ASP A 105 -0.37 -14.90 -12.38
N ALA A 106 -1.57 -15.46 -12.39
CA ALA A 106 -2.70 -14.87 -13.10
C ALA A 106 -3.14 -13.56 -12.47
N SER A 107 -3.29 -13.52 -11.14
CA SER A 107 -3.66 -12.31 -10.41
C SER A 107 -2.55 -11.26 -10.44
N LEU A 108 -1.28 -11.67 -10.38
CA LEU A 108 -0.13 -10.77 -10.51
C LEU A 108 -0.04 -10.17 -11.91
N ALA A 109 -0.15 -10.98 -12.97
CA ALA A 109 -0.12 -10.52 -14.35
C ALA A 109 -1.28 -9.55 -14.64
N ALA A 110 -2.49 -9.85 -14.16
CA ALA A 110 -3.64 -8.97 -14.30
C ALA A 110 -3.42 -7.62 -13.60
N ALA A 111 -2.86 -7.63 -12.38
CA ALA A 111 -2.55 -6.41 -11.64
C ALA A 111 -1.49 -5.56 -12.36
N LEU A 112 -0.39 -6.17 -12.81
CA LEU A 112 0.68 -5.47 -13.55
C LEU A 112 0.18 -4.92 -14.91
N ALA A 113 -0.73 -5.64 -15.57
CA ALA A 113 -1.33 -5.21 -16.84
C ALA A 113 -2.19 -3.94 -16.73
N THR A 114 -2.63 -3.56 -15.52
CA THR A 114 -3.32 -2.28 -15.28
C THR A 114 -2.42 -1.06 -15.54
N GLY A 115 -1.10 -1.25 -15.54
CA GLY A 115 -0.11 -0.17 -15.60
C GLY A 115 0.21 0.44 -14.23
N CYS A 116 -0.20 -0.21 -13.13
CA CYS A 116 0.21 0.23 -11.78
C CYS A 116 1.74 0.25 -11.65
N ALA A 117 2.25 1.15 -10.82
CA ALA A 117 3.69 1.31 -10.62
C ALA A 117 4.28 0.13 -9.84
N ARG A 118 3.51 -0.43 -8.89
CA ARG A 118 3.87 -1.63 -8.14
C ARG A 118 2.65 -2.34 -7.57
N VAL A 119 2.86 -3.59 -7.19
CA VAL A 119 1.88 -4.47 -6.58
C VAL A 119 2.32 -4.79 -5.16
N ASN A 120 1.39 -4.71 -4.20
CA ASN A 120 1.63 -5.12 -2.82
C ASN A 120 1.07 -6.53 -2.58
N VAL A 121 1.95 -7.49 -2.33
CA VAL A 121 1.62 -8.90 -2.07
C VAL A 121 1.58 -9.14 -0.57
N GLY A 122 0.41 -9.41 -0.02
CA GLY A 122 0.21 -9.66 1.42
C GLY A 122 0.25 -11.15 1.77
N THR A 123 -0.90 -11.75 2.03
CA THR A 123 -1.08 -13.14 2.50
C THR A 123 -0.25 -14.17 1.74
N ALA A 124 -0.14 -14.05 0.41
CA ALA A 124 0.62 -15.00 -0.40
C ALA A 124 2.11 -15.03 -0.04
N ALA A 125 2.68 -13.92 0.44
CA ALA A 125 4.08 -13.89 0.90
C ALA A 125 4.33 -14.79 2.12
N LEU A 126 3.28 -15.14 2.86
CA LEU A 126 3.35 -16.02 4.02
C LEU A 126 2.94 -17.45 3.69
N GLU A 127 1.94 -17.63 2.81
CA GLU A 127 1.36 -18.93 2.50
C GLU A 127 2.05 -19.64 1.32
N ASN A 128 2.65 -18.89 0.38
CA ASN A 128 3.30 -19.44 -0.81
C ASN A 128 4.69 -18.79 -1.05
N PRO A 129 5.66 -19.03 -0.16
CA PRO A 129 6.95 -18.35 -0.20
C PRO A 129 7.74 -18.62 -1.49
N ASP A 130 7.67 -19.83 -2.06
CA ASP A 130 8.39 -20.16 -3.29
C ASP A 130 7.87 -19.39 -4.50
N TRP A 131 6.55 -19.22 -4.59
CA TRP A 131 5.94 -18.39 -5.62
C TRP A 131 6.36 -16.92 -5.48
N VAL A 132 6.33 -16.38 -4.25
CA VAL A 132 6.71 -14.98 -4.00
C VAL A 132 8.18 -14.73 -4.32
N ARG A 133 9.08 -15.69 -4.00
CA ARG A 133 10.49 -15.61 -4.40
C ARG A 133 10.62 -15.50 -5.92
N SER A 134 9.87 -16.32 -6.68
CA SER A 134 9.86 -16.27 -8.15
C SER A 134 9.33 -14.93 -8.66
N ALA A 135 8.24 -14.44 -8.10
CA ALA A 135 7.65 -13.14 -8.46
C ALA A 135 8.61 -11.96 -8.18
N ILE A 136 9.31 -11.99 -7.03
CA ILE A 136 10.33 -10.99 -6.69
C ILE A 136 11.49 -11.06 -7.70
N ALA A 137 11.99 -12.25 -8.02
CA ALA A 137 13.10 -12.43 -8.95
C ALA A 137 12.75 -11.94 -10.37
N GLU A 138 11.50 -12.13 -10.81
CA GLU A 138 11.05 -11.74 -12.16
C GLU A 138 10.70 -10.24 -12.26
N HIS A 139 10.06 -9.68 -11.24
CA HIS A 139 9.46 -8.35 -11.32
C HIS A 139 10.18 -7.27 -10.49
N GLY A 140 11.10 -7.64 -9.62
CA GLY A 140 11.98 -6.71 -8.87
C GLY A 140 11.21 -5.66 -8.09
N ASP A 141 11.52 -4.39 -8.35
CA ASP A 141 10.94 -3.23 -7.65
C ASP A 141 9.43 -3.02 -7.89
N LYS A 142 8.82 -3.77 -8.81
CA LYS A 142 7.37 -3.77 -8.98
C LYS A 142 6.65 -4.58 -7.89
N ILE A 143 7.38 -5.35 -7.08
CA ILE A 143 6.82 -6.12 -5.96
C ILE A 143 7.15 -5.42 -4.65
N ALA A 144 6.12 -5.06 -3.90
CA ALA A 144 6.19 -4.78 -2.47
C ALA A 144 5.58 -5.95 -1.70
N VAL A 145 6.06 -6.21 -0.49
CA VAL A 145 5.45 -7.21 0.39
C VAL A 145 4.77 -6.55 1.57
N GLY A 146 3.47 -6.85 1.73
CA GLY A 146 2.65 -6.41 2.85
C GLY A 146 2.84 -7.31 4.07
N LEU A 147 3.23 -6.72 5.18
CA LEU A 147 3.41 -7.37 6.47
C LEU A 147 2.41 -6.79 7.47
N ASP A 148 1.34 -7.51 7.70
CA ASP A 148 0.29 -7.17 8.66
C ASP A 148 0.68 -7.72 10.03
N VAL A 149 0.98 -6.83 10.99
CA VAL A 149 1.64 -7.18 12.24
C VAL A 149 0.71 -7.00 13.43
N ARG A 150 0.69 -8.00 14.32
CA ARG A 150 0.09 -7.94 15.66
C ARG A 150 1.15 -8.29 16.69
N GLY A 151 1.69 -7.29 17.37
CA GLY A 151 2.84 -7.48 18.27
C GLY A 151 4.10 -7.86 17.49
N THR A 152 4.56 -9.11 17.63
CA THR A 152 5.72 -9.67 16.89
C THR A 152 5.31 -10.72 15.85
N ARG A 153 4.02 -10.95 15.67
CA ARG A 153 3.48 -11.98 14.78
C ARG A 153 2.80 -11.37 13.57
N LEU A 154 2.90 -12.06 12.46
CA LEU A 154 2.21 -11.71 11.23
C LEU A 154 0.78 -12.26 11.23
N ALA A 155 -0.10 -11.54 10.57
CA ALA A 155 -1.47 -11.94 10.30
C ALA A 155 -1.67 -12.16 8.80
N ALA A 156 -2.56 -13.08 8.44
CA ALA A 156 -2.88 -13.43 7.07
C ALA A 156 -4.40 -13.53 6.89
N ARG A 157 -4.87 -13.56 5.64
CA ARG A 157 -6.27 -13.75 5.25
C ARG A 157 -7.23 -12.76 5.91
N GLY A 158 -7.00 -11.47 5.69
CA GLY A 158 -7.80 -10.42 6.33
C GLY A 158 -7.70 -10.47 7.85
N TRP A 159 -6.51 -10.82 8.38
CA TRP A 159 -6.12 -10.84 9.79
C TRP A 159 -6.80 -11.94 10.63
N THR A 160 -7.37 -12.94 9.99
CA THR A 160 -8.09 -14.06 10.64
C THR A 160 -7.20 -15.25 10.97
N ARG A 161 -5.97 -15.31 10.40
CA ARG A 161 -4.99 -16.38 10.63
C ARG A 161 -3.64 -15.81 11.04
N GLU A 162 -2.88 -16.61 11.80
CA GLU A 162 -1.47 -16.32 12.08
C GLU A 162 -0.59 -16.66 10.86
N GLY A 163 0.37 -15.77 10.56
CA GLY A 163 1.31 -15.88 9.44
C GLY A 163 2.78 -16.15 9.84
N GLY A 164 3.04 -16.44 11.13
CA GLY A 164 4.40 -16.69 11.63
C GLY A 164 5.02 -15.48 12.35
N GLN A 165 6.33 -15.55 12.55
CA GLN A 165 7.10 -14.47 13.21
C GLN A 165 7.53 -13.42 12.19
N LEU A 166 7.45 -12.15 12.58
CA LEU A 166 7.84 -11.01 11.74
C LEU A 166 9.32 -11.10 11.32
N ASP A 167 10.21 -11.35 12.27
CA ASP A 167 11.65 -11.35 12.04
C ASP A 167 12.08 -12.47 11.08
N GLU A 168 11.52 -13.66 11.23
CA GLU A 168 11.78 -14.79 10.33
C GLU A 168 11.32 -14.50 8.88
N ALA A 169 10.17 -13.83 8.75
CA ALA A 169 9.66 -13.44 7.45
C ALA A 169 10.54 -12.35 6.80
N LEU A 170 11.01 -11.37 7.56
CA LEU A 170 11.93 -10.34 7.07
C LEU A 170 13.25 -10.96 6.59
N ASP A 171 13.87 -11.82 7.40
CA ASP A 171 15.14 -12.47 7.05
C ASP A 171 15.02 -13.29 5.74
N ARG A 172 13.90 -14.02 5.57
CA ARG A 172 13.62 -14.78 4.35
C ARG A 172 13.40 -13.87 3.15
N LEU A 173 12.55 -12.86 3.28
CA LEU A 173 12.19 -11.96 2.18
C LEU A 173 13.37 -11.08 1.75
N ASP A 174 14.24 -10.69 2.68
CA ASP A 174 15.48 -9.99 2.37
C ASP A 174 16.44 -10.89 1.56
N ALA A 175 16.56 -12.17 1.95
CA ALA A 175 17.33 -13.16 1.19
C ALA A 175 16.75 -13.44 -0.20
N ASP A 176 15.41 -13.37 -0.35
CA ASP A 176 14.72 -13.50 -1.63
C ASP A 176 14.84 -12.22 -2.50
N GLY A 177 15.42 -11.14 -1.97
CA GLY A 177 15.65 -9.89 -2.70
C GLY A 177 14.43 -8.95 -2.76
N CYS A 178 13.50 -9.03 -1.80
CA CYS A 178 12.34 -8.13 -1.72
C CYS A 178 12.77 -6.67 -1.81
N ALA A 179 12.09 -5.90 -2.65
CA ALA A 179 12.46 -4.51 -2.91
C ALA A 179 12.02 -3.55 -1.81
N ARG A 180 10.88 -3.80 -1.15
CA ARG A 180 10.31 -2.96 -0.07
C ARG A 180 9.23 -3.66 0.71
N TYR A 181 8.91 -3.12 1.88
CA TYR A 181 7.85 -3.61 2.75
C TYR A 181 6.77 -2.57 2.99
N VAL A 182 5.51 -3.00 3.02
CA VAL A 182 4.39 -2.24 3.57
C VAL A 182 4.08 -2.85 4.94
N VAL A 183 4.33 -2.11 6.02
CA VAL A 183 4.18 -2.62 7.39
C VAL A 183 2.94 -2.00 8.02
N THR A 184 1.93 -2.84 8.29
CA THR A 184 0.68 -2.43 8.94
C THR A 184 0.63 -2.94 10.38
N ASP A 185 0.53 -2.04 11.36
CA ASP A 185 0.07 -2.46 12.70
C ASP A 185 -1.45 -2.59 12.68
N ILE A 186 -1.95 -3.83 12.63
CA ILE A 186 -3.39 -4.10 12.53
C ILE A 186 -4.17 -3.71 13.79
N THR A 187 -3.50 -3.50 14.91
CA THR A 187 -4.15 -3.00 16.14
C THR A 187 -4.38 -1.49 16.09
N LYS A 188 -3.68 -0.79 15.20
CA LYS A 188 -3.75 0.65 14.99
C LYS A 188 -4.56 1.04 13.75
N ASP A 189 -4.66 0.14 12.76
CA ASP A 189 -5.31 0.46 11.51
C ASP A 189 -6.78 0.86 11.70
N GLY A 190 -7.17 1.96 11.06
CA GLY A 190 -8.52 2.52 11.14
C GLY A 190 -8.92 3.06 12.52
N THR A 191 -8.03 3.14 13.53
CA THR A 191 -8.36 3.57 14.90
C THR A 191 -8.12 5.05 15.19
N LEU A 192 -7.31 5.74 14.36
CA LEU A 192 -6.84 7.12 14.63
C LEU A 192 -6.10 7.26 15.98
N ALA A 193 -5.34 6.24 16.37
CA ALA A 193 -4.63 6.19 17.66
C ALA A 193 -3.11 6.42 17.55
N GLY A 194 -2.66 6.99 16.42
CA GLY A 194 -1.25 7.19 16.08
C GLY A 194 -0.57 5.94 15.55
N PRO A 195 0.48 6.08 14.69
CA PRO A 195 1.24 4.98 14.13
C PRO A 195 2.12 4.31 15.18
N ASN A 196 2.49 3.05 14.95
CA ASN A 196 3.40 2.32 15.83
C ASN A 196 4.87 2.59 15.46
N LEU A 197 5.42 3.70 15.93
CA LEU A 197 6.82 4.08 15.65
C LEU A 197 7.83 3.05 16.19
N GLY A 198 7.49 2.33 17.27
CA GLY A 198 8.34 1.27 17.82
C GLY A 198 8.47 0.09 16.88
N LEU A 199 7.36 -0.38 16.30
CA LEU A 199 7.36 -1.42 15.28
C LEU A 199 8.17 -1.00 14.04
N LEU A 200 7.98 0.23 13.55
CA LEU A 200 8.69 0.72 12.37
C LEU A 200 10.20 0.78 12.62
N ARG A 201 10.65 1.29 13.76
CA ARG A 201 12.08 1.27 14.12
C ARG A 201 12.63 -0.16 14.22
N HIS A 202 11.85 -1.08 14.80
CA HIS A 202 12.25 -2.49 14.88
C HIS A 202 12.46 -3.08 13.47
N VAL A 203 11.50 -2.88 12.55
CA VAL A 203 11.62 -3.36 11.17
C VAL A 203 12.80 -2.70 10.45
N CYS A 204 12.95 -1.38 10.52
CA CYS A 204 14.05 -0.67 9.87
C CYS A 204 15.43 -1.06 10.41
N ALA A 205 15.52 -1.49 11.67
CA ALA A 205 16.77 -2.03 12.23
C ALA A 205 17.11 -3.45 11.75
N ARG A 206 16.11 -4.18 11.21
CA ARG A 206 16.29 -5.57 10.73
C ARG A 206 16.55 -5.65 9.23
N THR A 207 16.11 -4.66 8.44
CA THR A 207 16.27 -4.65 6.99
C THR A 207 16.86 -3.34 6.49
N THR A 208 17.55 -3.40 5.37
CA THR A 208 17.98 -2.20 4.62
C THR A 208 16.98 -1.82 3.53
N ARG A 209 15.89 -2.57 3.39
CA ARG A 209 14.86 -2.29 2.38
C ARG A 209 13.97 -1.15 2.84
N PRO A 210 13.50 -0.30 1.90
CA PRO A 210 12.55 0.76 2.21
C PRO A 210 11.29 0.22 2.87
N VAL A 211 10.78 0.94 3.87
CA VAL A 211 9.58 0.60 4.63
C VAL A 211 8.50 1.65 4.43
N ILE A 212 7.30 1.22 4.09
CA ILE A 212 6.10 2.06 4.04
C ILE A 212 5.29 1.78 5.30
N ALA A 213 5.05 2.81 6.08
CA ALA A 213 4.21 2.73 7.28
C ALA A 213 2.73 2.67 6.89
N SER A 214 1.96 1.79 7.53
CA SER A 214 0.52 1.69 7.35
C SER A 214 -0.19 1.53 8.69
N GLY A 215 -1.35 2.20 8.81
CA GLY A 215 -2.21 2.14 9.99
C GLY A 215 -1.91 3.21 11.05
N GLY A 216 -2.97 3.68 11.68
CA GLY A 216 -2.94 4.51 12.88
C GLY A 216 -2.80 6.02 12.70
N VAL A 217 -2.27 6.53 11.60
CA VAL A 217 -2.09 7.98 11.39
C VAL A 217 -3.38 8.74 11.71
N SER A 218 -3.28 9.75 12.59
CA SER A 218 -4.41 10.53 13.09
C SER A 218 -4.23 12.04 13.03
N SER A 219 -2.98 12.51 12.91
CA SER A 219 -2.64 13.92 13.00
C SER A 219 -1.41 14.29 12.14
N LEU A 220 -1.22 15.59 11.90
CA LEU A 220 0.00 16.10 11.27
C LEU A 220 1.26 15.84 12.12
N ALA A 221 1.10 15.76 13.45
CA ALA A 221 2.20 15.40 14.34
C ALA A 221 2.70 13.96 14.10
N ASP A 222 1.78 13.04 13.84
CA ASP A 222 2.12 11.65 13.49
C ASP A 222 2.93 11.58 12.18
N LEU A 223 2.51 12.37 11.17
CA LEU A 223 3.24 12.44 9.90
C LEU A 223 4.65 13.02 10.06
N LYS A 224 4.81 14.04 10.91
CA LYS A 224 6.13 14.57 11.25
C LYS A 224 7.00 13.54 11.98
N ALA A 225 6.39 12.77 12.89
CA ALA A 225 7.09 11.70 13.59
C ALA A 225 7.54 10.58 12.63
N LEU A 226 6.71 10.21 11.64
CA LEU A 226 7.08 9.29 10.57
C LEU A 226 8.18 9.86 9.66
N ALA A 227 8.10 11.16 9.31
CA ALA A 227 9.15 11.83 8.55
C ALA A 227 10.50 11.81 9.28
N GLY A 228 10.49 11.86 10.62
CA GLY A 228 11.68 11.68 11.45
C GLY A 228 12.31 10.29 11.38
N LEU A 229 11.60 9.28 10.85
CA LEU A 229 12.14 7.93 10.64
C LEU A 229 12.67 7.68 9.21
N VAL A 230 12.62 8.69 8.34
CA VAL A 230 13.18 8.56 6.97
C VAL A 230 14.68 8.19 7.01
N PRO A 231 15.52 8.78 7.87
CA PRO A 231 16.91 8.34 7.99
C PRO A 231 17.08 6.89 8.46
N ASP A 232 16.08 6.33 9.16
CA ASP A 232 16.08 4.94 9.64
C ASP A 232 15.63 3.95 8.55
N GLY A 233 14.99 4.41 7.46
CA GLY A 233 14.53 3.56 6.34
C GLY A 233 13.05 3.63 6.02
N VAL A 234 12.25 4.48 6.71
CA VAL A 234 10.84 4.71 6.34
C VAL A 234 10.76 5.59 5.10
N GLU A 235 10.34 5.05 3.96
CA GLU A 235 10.24 5.81 2.70
C GLU A 235 8.89 6.50 2.51
N GLY A 236 7.82 5.97 3.14
CA GLY A 236 6.47 6.48 2.93
C GLY A 236 5.49 6.10 4.02
N ALA A 237 4.30 6.68 3.90
CA ALA A 237 3.17 6.39 4.78
C ALA A 237 1.87 6.29 3.98
N ILE A 238 1.13 5.20 4.17
CA ILE A 238 -0.24 5.05 3.70
C ILE A 238 -1.16 5.80 4.67
N VAL A 239 -1.95 6.73 4.14
CA VAL A 239 -2.87 7.54 4.91
C VAL A 239 -4.29 7.32 4.41
N GLY A 240 -5.08 6.66 5.24
CA GLY A 240 -6.48 6.34 4.94
C GLY A 240 -7.44 7.18 5.77
N LYS A 241 -7.95 6.60 6.86
CA LYS A 241 -9.07 7.12 7.67
C LYS A 241 -8.92 8.58 8.09
N ALA A 242 -7.70 9.06 8.40
CA ALA A 242 -7.48 10.44 8.83
C ALA A 242 -7.87 11.46 7.75
N LEU A 243 -7.58 11.16 6.47
CA LEU A 243 -7.98 12.02 5.34
C LEU A 243 -9.49 12.02 5.14
N TYR A 244 -10.12 10.85 5.17
CA TYR A 244 -11.59 10.73 5.01
C TYR A 244 -12.36 11.31 6.18
N ALA A 245 -11.81 11.25 7.39
CA ALA A 245 -12.41 11.85 8.59
C ALA A 245 -12.18 13.38 8.67
N GLY A 246 -11.42 13.97 7.74
CA GLY A 246 -11.11 15.40 7.75
C GLY A 246 -10.23 15.82 8.93
N ALA A 247 -9.41 14.92 9.49
CA ALA A 247 -8.48 15.26 10.56
C ALA A 247 -7.43 16.30 10.10
N PHE A 248 -7.11 16.29 8.83
CA PHE A 248 -6.30 17.25 8.09
C PHE A 248 -6.52 17.05 6.57
N THR A 249 -6.18 18.05 5.77
CA THR A 249 -6.21 17.92 4.31
C THR A 249 -4.91 17.28 3.80
N LEU A 250 -4.94 16.70 2.57
CA LEU A 250 -3.73 16.15 1.98
C LEU A 250 -2.65 17.22 1.75
N GLU A 251 -3.04 18.43 1.36
CA GLU A 251 -2.12 19.55 1.16
C GLU A 251 -1.42 19.96 2.47
N GLU A 252 -2.14 19.93 3.60
CA GLU A 252 -1.55 20.16 4.93
C GLU A 252 -0.56 19.05 5.28
N ALA A 253 -0.93 17.79 5.01
CA ALA A 253 -0.09 16.62 5.22
C ALA A 253 1.21 16.71 4.40
N LEU A 254 1.10 17.02 3.08
CA LEU A 254 2.24 17.18 2.19
C LEU A 254 3.18 18.30 2.65
N ARG A 255 2.62 19.43 3.11
CA ARG A 255 3.44 20.51 3.70
C ARG A 255 4.14 20.08 5.00
N ALA A 256 3.45 19.32 5.83
CA ALA A 256 4.00 18.86 7.11
C ALA A 256 5.21 17.93 6.98
N VAL A 257 5.32 17.19 5.86
CA VAL A 257 6.43 16.25 5.59
C VAL A 257 7.44 16.78 4.56
N ALA A 258 7.28 18.02 4.10
CA ALA A 258 8.16 18.64 3.10
C ALA A 258 9.52 19.11 3.66
N VAL A 259 9.73 18.99 4.97
CA VAL A 259 10.89 19.54 5.71
C VAL A 259 12.05 18.58 5.69
#